data_db32fc6e2909cfcbfb450ba8b6357215
#
_entry.id   db32fc6e2909cfcbfb450ba8b6357215
#
_cell.length_a   1.000
_cell.length_b   1.000
_cell.length_c   1.000
_cell.angle_alpha   90.00
_cell.angle_beta   90.00
_cell.angle_gamma   90.00
#
_symmetry.space_group_name_H-M   'P 1'
#
loop_
_entity.id
_entity.type
_entity.pdbx_description
1 polymer ?
#
loop_
_entity_poly.entity_id
_entity_poly.type
_entity_poly.pdbx_seq_one_letter_code
_entity_poly.pdbx_strand_id
1 'polypeptide(L)'
;MLPVSPTYTQSAALDSLGVFLQSELTRLDPIVHAPLYACTWSRDVPARTDVGVGNDGSAFLKSAFASVGGTNNMGLNWISSSTTTVPAVNVDMQRVAFQLIEWGSAIQFSYRQLEESKALGRPIDVLQLQGLNMKHQMDVDHATYIGNSAIQNSYGLLNWPDALSTTQATTFETLIQNQNPHAVQTAILTLQADVWQQTGFSVCPNTLLLPPEVYTF
;
A
#
# COMPACT_ATOMS: atom_id res chain seq x y z
N MET A 1 4.57 1.93 -79.97
CA MET A 1 4.93 2.11 -78.52
C MET A 1 3.60 2.33 -77.80
N LEU A 2 3.05 1.27 -77.17
CA LEU A 2 1.76 1.33 -76.47
C LEU A 2 1.97 1.96 -75.06
N PRO A 3 1.08 2.82 -74.55
CA PRO A 3 1.19 3.40 -73.31
C PRO A 3 1.02 2.31 -72.20
N VAL A 4 1.97 2.22 -71.27
CA VAL A 4 1.88 1.34 -70.12
C VAL A 4 0.78 1.89 -69.23
N SER A 5 -0.27 1.11 -69.00
CA SER A 5 -1.33 1.40 -68.03
C SER A 5 -0.73 1.39 -66.64
N PRO A 6 -1.02 2.38 -65.79
CA PRO A 6 -0.57 2.35 -64.39
C PRO A 6 -1.18 1.15 -63.68
N THR A 7 -0.32 0.25 -63.18
CA THR A 7 -0.73 -0.87 -62.34
C THR A 7 -1.05 -0.33 -60.96
N TYR A 8 -2.33 -0.15 -60.68
CA TYR A 8 -2.77 0.11 -59.32
C TYR A 8 -2.53 -1.16 -58.46
N THR A 9 -1.66 -1.08 -57.52
CA THR A 9 -1.45 -2.17 -56.57
C THR A 9 -2.71 -2.37 -55.73
N GLN A 10 -3.22 -3.58 -55.70
CA GLN A 10 -4.46 -3.96 -54.99
C GLN A 10 -4.48 -3.61 -53.51
N SER A 11 -3.33 -3.36 -52.90
CA SER A 11 -3.21 -2.92 -51.50
C SER A 11 -3.79 -1.51 -51.24
N ALA A 12 -3.74 -0.62 -52.21
CA ALA A 12 -4.34 0.71 -52.08
C ALA A 12 -5.87 0.71 -52.22
N ALA A 13 -6.43 -0.32 -52.84
CA ALA A 13 -7.87 -0.44 -53.03
C ALA A 13 -8.62 -1.06 -51.86
N LEU A 14 -7.89 -1.74 -50.96
CA LEU A 14 -8.46 -2.37 -49.76
C LEU A 14 -8.56 -1.40 -48.54
N ASP A 15 -7.84 -0.28 -48.60
CA ASP A 15 -7.82 0.72 -47.51
C ASP A 15 -8.91 1.80 -47.66
N SER A 16 -9.63 1.81 -48.77
CA SER A 16 -10.73 2.74 -49.01
C SER A 16 -12.07 2.00 -49.08
N LEU A 17 -12.89 2.15 -48.10
CA LEU A 17 -14.31 1.78 -48.12
C LEU A 17 -15.08 2.78 -48.99
N GLY A 18 -15.02 2.60 -50.32
CA GLY A 18 -15.71 3.48 -51.25
C GLY A 18 -15.04 4.86 -51.42
N VAL A 19 -15.82 5.92 -51.37
CA VAL A 19 -15.37 7.32 -51.56
C VAL A 19 -14.76 7.91 -50.28
N PHE A 20 -14.96 7.29 -49.11
CA PHE A 20 -14.53 7.81 -47.81
C PHE A 20 -13.36 6.99 -47.24
N LEU A 21 -12.39 7.67 -46.67
CA LEU A 21 -11.32 7.03 -45.89
C LEU A 21 -11.91 6.43 -44.59
N GLN A 22 -11.43 5.26 -44.22
CA GLN A 22 -11.89 4.61 -42.99
C GLN A 22 -11.70 5.49 -41.74
N SER A 23 -10.66 6.34 -41.71
CA SER A 23 -10.41 7.32 -40.65
C SER A 23 -11.49 8.42 -40.57
N GLU A 24 -12.17 8.74 -41.67
CA GLU A 24 -13.25 9.73 -41.69
C GLU A 24 -14.57 9.16 -41.12
N LEU A 25 -14.73 7.84 -41.17
CA LEU A 25 -15.90 7.13 -40.66
C LEU A 25 -15.74 6.79 -39.17
N THR A 26 -14.54 6.94 -38.61
CA THR A 26 -14.26 6.62 -37.21
C THR A 26 -14.63 7.82 -36.32
N ARG A 27 -15.68 7.66 -35.54
CA ARG A 27 -16.04 8.66 -34.51
C ARG A 27 -15.12 8.49 -33.30
N LEU A 28 -14.34 9.53 -33.01
CA LEU A 28 -13.55 9.59 -31.79
C LEU A 28 -14.46 9.89 -30.57
N ASP A 29 -14.36 9.09 -29.53
CA ASP A 29 -15.05 9.37 -28.26
C ASP A 29 -14.46 10.67 -27.65
N PRO A 30 -15.30 11.66 -27.33
CA PRO A 30 -14.83 12.88 -26.68
C PRO A 30 -14.41 12.65 -25.23
N ILE A 31 -14.82 11.54 -24.63
CA ILE A 31 -14.51 11.22 -23.23
C ILE A 31 -13.13 10.57 -23.15
N VAL A 32 -12.27 11.14 -22.28
CA VAL A 32 -10.98 10.52 -21.95
C VAL A 32 -11.19 9.52 -20.82
N HIS A 33 -11.01 8.25 -21.11
CA HIS A 33 -11.10 7.19 -20.11
C HIS A 33 -9.79 7.12 -19.34
N ALA A 34 -9.80 7.53 -18.05
CA ALA A 34 -8.66 7.39 -17.17
C ALA A 34 -8.63 5.97 -16.56
N PRO A 35 -7.44 5.39 -16.31
CA PRO A 35 -7.34 4.13 -15.61
C PRO A 35 -7.86 4.29 -14.17
N LEU A 36 -8.61 3.30 -13.70
CA LEU A 36 -9.08 3.24 -12.33
C LEU A 36 -8.02 2.56 -11.45
N TYR A 37 -7.69 3.18 -10.34
CA TYR A 37 -6.81 2.63 -9.31
C TYR A 37 -7.46 2.78 -7.95
N ALA A 38 -7.53 1.70 -7.20
CA ALA A 38 -8.07 1.72 -5.84
C ALA A 38 -6.93 1.97 -4.84
N CYS A 39 -6.98 3.11 -4.14
CA CYS A 39 -6.08 3.43 -3.04
C CYS A 39 -6.79 3.10 -1.72
N THR A 40 -6.19 2.25 -0.91
CA THR A 40 -6.82 1.74 0.32
C THR A 40 -6.16 2.23 1.60
N TRP A 41 -4.97 2.81 1.51
CA TRP A 41 -4.18 3.23 2.67
C TRP A 41 -4.94 4.17 3.63
N SER A 42 -5.72 5.12 3.10
CA SER A 42 -6.43 6.11 3.93
C SER A 42 -7.62 5.51 4.70
N ARG A 43 -8.15 4.38 4.23
CA ARG A 43 -9.20 3.61 4.91
C ARG A 43 -8.61 2.75 6.02
N ASP A 44 -7.45 2.12 5.74
CA ASP A 44 -6.90 1.06 6.57
C ASP A 44 -5.97 1.60 7.67
N VAL A 45 -5.29 2.72 7.40
CA VAL A 45 -4.32 3.32 8.32
C VAL A 45 -4.66 4.78 8.60
N PRO A 46 -4.94 5.15 9.86
CA PRO A 46 -5.18 6.54 10.21
C PRO A 46 -3.90 7.37 10.07
N ALA A 47 -3.96 8.41 9.25
CA ALA A 47 -2.83 9.33 9.06
C ALA A 47 -2.66 10.26 10.27
N ARG A 48 -1.44 10.45 10.73
CA ARG A 48 -1.08 11.49 11.69
C ARG A 48 -0.85 12.81 10.97
N THR A 49 -1.45 13.87 11.47
CA THR A 49 -1.35 15.22 10.91
C THR A 49 -0.60 16.21 11.82
N ASP A 50 -0.05 15.70 12.93
CA ASP A 50 0.66 16.51 13.94
C ASP A 50 2.13 16.81 13.59
N VAL A 51 2.61 16.26 12.47
CA VAL A 51 3.99 16.47 11.98
C VAL A 51 3.97 17.49 10.85
N GLY A 52 4.64 18.63 11.05
CA GLY A 52 4.72 19.68 10.06
C GLY A 52 5.86 19.49 9.05
N VAL A 53 5.79 20.22 7.94
CA VAL A 53 6.80 20.18 6.84
C VAL A 53 8.21 20.59 7.32
N GLY A 54 8.32 21.34 8.41
CA GLY A 54 9.60 21.76 8.99
C GLY A 54 10.27 20.75 9.93
N ASN A 55 9.70 19.56 10.09
CA ASN A 55 10.27 18.53 10.95
C ASN A 55 11.08 17.53 10.13
N ASP A 56 12.28 17.21 10.55
CA ASP A 56 13.16 16.21 9.89
C ASP A 56 12.73 14.76 10.19
N GLY A 57 11.99 14.56 11.26
CA GLY A 57 11.58 13.22 11.68
C GLY A 57 10.50 13.22 12.75
N SER A 58 9.92 12.06 12.97
CA SER A 58 9.00 11.77 14.08
C SER A 58 9.62 10.73 14.99
N ALA A 59 9.45 10.86 16.30
CA ALA A 59 9.97 9.91 17.26
C ALA A 59 8.93 9.60 18.34
N PHE A 60 8.95 8.37 18.82
CA PHE A 60 8.19 7.97 20.00
C PHE A 60 9.10 7.28 21.02
N LEU A 61 8.67 7.31 22.27
CA LEU A 61 9.36 6.62 23.36
C LEU A 61 8.70 5.25 23.57
N LYS A 62 9.53 4.20 23.55
CA LYS A 62 9.13 2.85 23.92
C LYS A 62 9.68 2.58 25.32
N SER A 63 8.84 2.17 26.25
CA SER A 63 9.27 1.82 27.61
C SER A 63 9.21 0.30 27.79
N ALA A 64 10.25 -0.25 28.41
CA ALA A 64 10.29 -1.63 28.85
C ALA A 64 10.49 -1.68 30.35
N PHE A 65 9.79 -2.57 31.03
CA PHE A 65 9.96 -2.83 32.44
C PHE A 65 10.82 -4.06 32.62
N ALA A 66 11.93 -3.92 33.31
CA ALA A 66 12.76 -5.03 33.76
C ALA A 66 12.71 -5.13 35.28
N SER A 67 12.38 -6.29 35.80
CA SER A 67 12.46 -6.60 37.21
C SER A 67 13.38 -7.81 37.37
N VAL A 68 14.38 -7.66 38.24
CA VAL A 68 15.17 -8.79 38.70
C VAL A 68 14.35 -9.50 39.77
N GLY A 69 13.66 -10.57 39.36
CA GLY A 69 12.90 -11.40 40.29
C GLY A 69 13.79 -12.04 41.34
N GLY A 70 13.28 -12.14 42.57
CA GLY A 70 13.99 -12.80 43.67
C GLY A 70 14.29 -14.26 43.33
N THR A 71 15.45 -14.73 43.76
CA THR A 71 16.05 -16.04 43.47
C THR A 71 15.16 -17.23 43.85
N ASN A 72 14.21 -17.04 44.76
CA ASN A 72 13.42 -18.11 45.39
C ASN A 72 11.97 -18.21 44.88
N ASN A 73 11.48 -17.29 44.04
CA ASN A 73 10.04 -17.19 43.71
C ASN A 73 9.73 -17.21 42.24
N MET A 74 10.44 -17.99 41.41
CA MET A 74 10.14 -18.12 39.98
C MET A 74 10.06 -16.78 39.22
N GLY A 75 10.87 -15.78 39.62
CA GLY A 75 10.84 -14.44 39.01
C GLY A 75 9.81 -13.48 39.61
N LEU A 76 9.08 -13.89 40.65
CA LEU A 76 8.14 -13.02 41.33
C LEU A 76 8.83 -12.21 42.46
N ASN A 77 8.44 -10.96 42.64
CA ASN A 77 9.04 -10.05 43.62
C ASN A 77 8.39 -10.11 45.01
N TRP A 78 7.92 -11.30 45.42
CA TRP A 78 7.41 -11.52 46.78
C TRP A 78 8.56 -11.65 47.73
N ILE A 79 8.54 -10.89 48.80
CA ILE A 79 9.56 -10.89 49.84
C ILE A 79 9.01 -11.47 51.16
N SER A 80 9.86 -12.22 51.90
CA SER A 80 9.56 -12.68 53.25
C SER A 80 9.92 -11.58 54.24
N SER A 81 9.34 -11.65 55.46
CA SER A 81 9.66 -10.74 56.57
C SER A 81 11.14 -10.77 57.00
N SER A 82 11.88 -11.83 56.64
CA SER A 82 13.31 -12.00 56.90
C SER A 82 14.21 -11.64 55.72
N THR A 83 13.66 -11.11 54.63
CA THR A 83 14.43 -10.80 53.42
C THR A 83 15.21 -9.51 53.60
N THR A 84 16.52 -9.58 53.44
CA THR A 84 17.45 -8.42 53.56
C THR A 84 17.63 -7.68 52.23
N THR A 85 17.29 -8.31 51.11
CA THR A 85 17.50 -7.75 49.75
C THR A 85 16.17 -7.60 49.04
N VAL A 86 15.82 -6.37 48.67
CA VAL A 86 14.59 -6.06 47.93
C VAL A 86 14.94 -5.98 46.46
N PRO A 87 14.22 -6.71 45.57
CA PRO A 87 14.43 -6.61 44.12
C PRO A 87 14.04 -5.22 43.63
N ALA A 88 14.87 -4.65 42.76
CA ALA A 88 14.62 -3.37 42.13
C ALA A 88 13.91 -3.54 40.80
N VAL A 89 12.97 -2.66 40.48
CA VAL A 89 12.32 -2.55 39.17
C VAL A 89 12.99 -1.40 38.45
N ASN A 90 13.55 -1.69 37.29
CA ASN A 90 14.11 -0.69 36.40
C ASN A 90 13.18 -0.47 35.20
N VAL A 91 13.05 0.78 34.78
CA VAL A 91 12.34 1.18 33.55
C VAL A 91 13.38 1.60 32.53
N ASP A 92 13.45 0.89 31.45
CA ASP A 92 14.27 1.29 30.30
C ASP A 92 13.40 2.07 29.29
N MET A 93 13.93 3.19 28.81
CA MET A 93 13.27 4.05 27.83
C MET A 93 14.12 4.10 26.56
N GLN A 94 13.56 3.59 25.48
CA GLN A 94 14.19 3.65 24.18
C GLN A 94 13.45 4.64 23.28
N ARG A 95 14.19 5.51 22.62
CA ARG A 95 13.66 6.39 21.59
C ARG A 95 13.72 5.68 20.25
N VAL A 96 12.58 5.52 19.60
CA VAL A 96 12.47 5.04 18.21
C VAL A 96 12.17 6.25 17.34
N ALA A 97 13.07 6.56 16.42
CA ALA A 97 12.96 7.69 15.52
C ALA A 97 12.74 7.22 14.07
N PHE A 98 11.83 7.88 13.39
CA PHE A 98 11.56 7.71 11.96
C PHE A 98 11.93 8.98 11.23
N GLN A 99 12.61 8.84 10.12
CA GLN A 99 12.89 9.93 9.21
C GLN A 99 11.67 10.22 8.36
N LEU A 100 11.36 11.49 8.15
CA LEU A 100 10.33 11.90 7.20
C LEU A 100 10.89 11.83 5.78
N ILE A 101 10.04 11.38 4.88
CA ILE A 101 10.37 11.23 3.46
C ILE A 101 9.53 12.23 2.69
N GLU A 102 10.18 13.02 1.86
CA GLU A 102 9.51 13.95 0.98
C GLU A 102 9.18 13.27 -0.35
N TRP A 103 7.94 13.47 -0.80
CA TRP A 103 7.52 13.08 -2.13
C TRP A 103 7.45 14.30 -3.04
N GLY A 104 8.00 14.19 -4.23
CA GLY A 104 7.98 15.27 -5.21
C GLY A 104 7.89 14.75 -6.63
N SER A 105 7.09 15.42 -7.43
CA SER A 105 7.01 15.19 -8.87
C SER A 105 6.72 16.50 -9.58
N ALA A 106 7.21 16.66 -10.80
CA ALA A 106 7.03 17.86 -11.59
C ALA A 106 6.20 17.58 -12.85
N ILE A 107 5.32 18.51 -13.19
CA ILE A 107 4.59 18.53 -14.44
C ILE A 107 5.34 19.47 -15.41
N GLN A 108 5.63 18.99 -16.62
CA GLN A 108 6.26 19.79 -17.66
C GLN A 108 5.35 19.85 -18.88
N PHE A 109 5.19 21.05 -19.42
CA PHE A 109 4.45 21.28 -20.64
C PHE A 109 5.39 21.78 -21.74
N SER A 110 5.33 21.17 -22.92
CA SER A 110 5.93 21.79 -24.11
C SER A 110 4.94 22.80 -24.72
N TYR A 111 5.49 23.84 -25.34
CA TYR A 111 4.68 24.83 -26.05
C TYR A 111 3.75 24.20 -27.09
N ARG A 112 4.27 23.21 -27.82
CA ARG A 112 3.51 22.46 -28.81
C ARG A 112 2.30 21.74 -28.19
N GLN A 113 2.49 21.08 -27.04
CA GLN A 113 1.38 20.40 -26.34
C GLN A 113 0.29 21.38 -25.90
N LEU A 114 0.66 22.58 -25.46
CA LEU A 114 -0.30 23.62 -25.09
C LEU A 114 -1.12 24.09 -26.31
N GLU A 115 -0.47 24.29 -27.47
CA GLU A 115 -1.18 24.69 -28.68
C GLU A 115 -2.10 23.56 -29.22
N GLU A 116 -1.63 22.30 -29.18
CA GLU A 116 -2.44 21.14 -29.54
C GLU A 116 -3.66 20.98 -28.59
N SER A 117 -3.47 21.19 -27.28
CA SER A 117 -4.53 21.19 -26.28
C SER A 117 -5.61 22.24 -26.58
N LYS A 118 -5.19 23.44 -26.93
CA LYS A 118 -6.11 24.52 -27.34
C LYS A 118 -6.88 24.17 -28.60
N ALA A 119 -6.17 23.64 -29.61
CA ALA A 119 -6.78 23.28 -30.88
C ALA A 119 -7.81 22.14 -30.75
N LEU A 120 -7.57 21.19 -29.83
CA LEU A 120 -8.47 20.07 -29.58
C LEU A 120 -9.53 20.37 -28.51
N GLY A 121 -9.44 21.50 -27.81
CA GLY A 121 -10.34 21.85 -26.71
C GLY A 121 -10.24 20.91 -25.49
N ARG A 122 -9.09 20.23 -25.30
CA ARG A 122 -8.84 19.30 -24.21
C ARG A 122 -7.87 19.90 -23.19
N PRO A 123 -8.27 20.10 -21.92
CA PRO A 123 -7.42 20.70 -20.91
C PRO A 123 -6.33 19.71 -20.45
N ILE A 124 -5.13 19.83 -21.01
CA ILE A 124 -3.99 18.95 -20.70
C ILE A 124 -3.48 19.15 -19.29
N ASP A 125 -3.58 20.36 -18.76
CA ASP A 125 -3.21 20.74 -17.38
C ASP A 125 -4.03 19.96 -16.35
N VAL A 126 -5.33 19.87 -16.53
CA VAL A 126 -6.25 19.11 -15.65
C VAL A 126 -5.94 17.61 -15.71
N LEU A 127 -5.72 17.07 -16.90
CA LEU A 127 -5.39 15.65 -17.08
C LEU A 127 -4.05 15.27 -16.44
N GLN A 128 -3.04 16.14 -16.57
CA GLN A 128 -1.74 15.90 -15.95
C GLN A 128 -1.79 16.06 -14.43
N LEU A 129 -2.56 16.99 -13.90
CA LEU A 129 -2.78 17.14 -12.47
C LEU A 129 -3.49 15.91 -11.88
N GLN A 130 -4.50 15.39 -12.58
CA GLN A 130 -5.15 14.13 -12.18
C GLN A 130 -4.17 12.96 -12.17
N GLY A 131 -3.31 12.85 -13.20
CA GLY A 131 -2.25 11.85 -13.26
C GLY A 131 -1.25 11.98 -12.12
N LEU A 132 -0.84 13.20 -11.77
CA LEU A 132 0.03 13.48 -10.64
C LEU A 132 -0.58 13.02 -9.31
N ASN A 133 -1.84 13.39 -9.08
CA ASN A 133 -2.56 13.01 -7.86
C ASN A 133 -2.71 11.49 -7.76
N MET A 134 -3.03 10.83 -8.88
CA MET A 134 -3.13 9.38 -8.93
C MET A 134 -1.78 8.73 -8.59
N LYS A 135 -0.69 9.20 -9.20
CA LYS A 135 0.66 8.69 -8.91
C LYS A 135 1.03 8.89 -7.44
N HIS A 136 0.73 10.05 -6.86
CA HIS A 136 0.95 10.30 -5.44
C HIS A 136 0.20 9.28 -4.56
N GLN A 137 -1.08 9.05 -4.84
CA GLN A 137 -1.88 8.07 -4.08
C GLN A 137 -1.32 6.64 -4.21
N MET A 138 -0.89 6.24 -5.40
CA MET A 138 -0.26 4.93 -5.61
C MET A 138 1.05 4.78 -4.83
N ASP A 139 1.89 5.81 -4.82
CA ASP A 139 3.16 5.78 -4.12
C ASP A 139 2.98 5.77 -2.60
N VAL A 140 2.01 6.52 -2.09
CA VAL A 140 1.65 6.49 -0.66
C VAL A 140 1.07 5.12 -0.27
N ASP A 141 0.20 4.55 -1.10
CA ASP A 141 -0.37 3.23 -0.88
C ASP A 141 0.74 2.17 -0.80
N HIS A 142 1.65 2.16 -1.77
CA HIS A 142 2.80 1.26 -1.77
C HIS A 142 3.72 1.47 -0.56
N ALA A 143 4.03 2.72 -0.21
CA ALA A 143 4.87 3.03 0.94
C ALA A 143 4.22 2.61 2.27
N THR A 144 2.91 2.70 2.39
CA THR A 144 2.17 2.31 3.59
C THR A 144 2.22 0.80 3.82
N TYR A 145 2.02 -0.01 2.78
CA TYR A 145 1.98 -1.48 2.95
C TYR A 145 3.35 -2.14 2.86
N ILE A 146 4.20 -1.72 1.95
CA ILE A 146 5.47 -2.38 1.64
C ILE A 146 6.68 -1.56 2.11
N GLY A 147 6.52 -0.23 2.17
CA GLY A 147 7.64 0.67 2.45
C GLY A 147 8.48 0.96 1.20
N ASN A 148 9.61 1.60 1.40
CA ASN A 148 10.55 1.92 0.34
C ASN A 148 11.94 1.37 0.67
N SER A 149 12.34 0.32 -0.02
CA SER A 149 13.63 -0.35 0.20
C SER A 149 14.85 0.51 -0.15
N ALA A 150 14.68 1.58 -0.94
CA ALA A 150 15.75 2.52 -1.27
C ALA A 150 16.06 3.47 -0.11
N ILE A 151 15.19 3.56 0.89
CA ILE A 151 15.33 4.45 2.05
C ILE A 151 15.52 3.61 3.30
N GLN A 152 16.58 3.91 4.03
CA GLN A 152 16.88 3.18 5.26
C GLN A 152 15.77 3.36 6.30
N ASN A 153 15.37 2.26 6.94
CA ASN A 153 14.29 2.22 7.94
C ASN A 153 12.89 2.62 7.44
N SER A 154 12.66 2.60 6.14
CA SER A 154 11.34 2.81 5.56
C SER A 154 10.61 1.48 5.40
N TYR A 155 10.04 0.98 6.48
CA TYR A 155 9.25 -0.24 6.50
C TYR A 155 7.77 0.08 6.29
N GLY A 156 7.07 -0.82 5.62
CA GLY A 156 5.62 -0.78 5.51
C GLY A 156 4.93 -1.67 6.55
N LEU A 157 3.62 -1.69 6.51
CA LEU A 157 2.80 -2.48 7.43
C LEU A 157 3.10 -3.99 7.36
N LEU A 158 3.43 -4.51 6.15
CA LEU A 158 3.64 -5.93 5.91
C LEU A 158 5.05 -6.42 6.23
N ASN A 159 6.03 -5.53 6.29
CA ASN A 159 7.45 -5.89 6.50
C ASN A 159 8.10 -5.21 7.70
N TRP A 160 7.28 -4.77 8.66
CA TRP A 160 7.77 -4.20 9.90
C TRP A 160 8.56 -5.24 10.71
N PRO A 161 9.82 -4.98 11.10
CA PRO A 161 10.69 -5.97 11.77
C PRO A 161 10.15 -6.50 13.09
N ASP A 162 9.47 -5.66 13.86
CA ASP A 162 8.89 -6.00 15.17
C ASP A 162 7.42 -6.47 15.04
N ALA A 163 6.91 -6.69 13.82
CA ALA A 163 5.55 -7.17 13.65
C ALA A 163 5.42 -8.61 14.14
N LEU A 164 4.41 -8.85 14.95
CA LEU A 164 4.06 -10.21 15.37
C LEU A 164 3.60 -10.99 14.13
N SER A 165 4.21 -12.14 13.89
CA SER A 165 3.88 -12.99 12.76
C SER A 165 3.52 -14.39 13.22
N THR A 166 2.52 -14.98 12.57
CA THR A 166 2.16 -16.38 12.73
C THR A 166 2.01 -17.01 11.36
N THR A 167 2.28 -18.30 11.26
CA THR A 167 2.18 -19.04 10.01
C THR A 167 1.00 -19.98 10.07
N GLN A 168 0.08 -19.84 9.14
CA GLN A 168 -1.03 -20.77 8.99
C GLN A 168 -0.55 -22.08 8.35
N ALA A 169 -1.03 -23.20 8.86
CA ALA A 169 -0.71 -24.52 8.32
C ALA A 169 -1.24 -24.71 6.88
N THR A 170 -2.34 -24.06 6.55
CA THR A 170 -2.98 -24.14 5.23
C THR A 170 -3.21 -22.72 4.72
N THR A 171 -2.86 -22.44 3.47
CA THR A 171 -3.08 -21.12 2.86
C THR A 171 -4.56 -20.86 2.66
N PHE A 172 -4.96 -19.58 2.75
CA PHE A 172 -6.35 -19.19 2.45
C PHE A 172 -6.79 -19.60 1.05
N GLU A 173 -5.90 -19.52 0.07
CA GLU A 173 -6.17 -19.99 -1.29
C GLU A 173 -6.60 -21.46 -1.31
N THR A 174 -5.90 -22.34 -0.61
CA THR A 174 -6.26 -23.77 -0.52
C THR A 174 -7.60 -23.98 0.19
N LEU A 175 -7.87 -23.20 1.24
CA LEU A 175 -9.15 -23.28 1.97
C LEU A 175 -10.33 -22.85 1.10
N ILE A 176 -10.13 -21.81 0.28
CA ILE A 176 -11.12 -21.31 -0.68
C ILE A 176 -11.39 -22.34 -1.78
N GLN A 177 -10.32 -22.89 -2.37
CA GLN A 177 -10.44 -23.93 -3.41
C GLN A 177 -11.22 -25.16 -2.93
N ASN A 178 -11.09 -25.51 -1.65
CA ASN A 178 -11.83 -26.61 -1.04
C ASN A 178 -13.31 -26.27 -0.73
N GLN A 179 -13.77 -25.05 -1.02
CA GLN A 179 -15.15 -24.58 -0.82
C GLN A 179 -15.70 -24.86 0.60
N ASN A 180 -14.85 -24.70 1.61
CA ASN A 180 -15.22 -24.92 3.00
C ASN A 180 -15.22 -23.62 3.81
N PRO A 181 -16.33 -22.89 3.88
CA PRO A 181 -16.40 -21.60 4.59
C PRO A 181 -16.15 -21.73 6.10
N HIS A 182 -16.50 -22.87 6.70
CA HIS A 182 -16.20 -23.10 8.11
C HIS A 182 -14.69 -23.19 8.37
N ALA A 183 -13.92 -23.79 7.47
CA ALA A 183 -12.46 -23.85 7.59
C ALA A 183 -11.82 -22.48 7.46
N VAL A 184 -12.32 -21.62 6.57
CA VAL A 184 -11.88 -20.22 6.44
C VAL A 184 -12.18 -19.43 7.72
N GLN A 185 -13.39 -19.55 8.24
CA GLN A 185 -13.76 -18.91 9.51
C GLN A 185 -12.87 -19.38 10.67
N THR A 186 -12.62 -20.68 10.77
CA THR A 186 -11.74 -21.25 11.81
C THR A 186 -10.32 -20.73 11.67
N ALA A 187 -9.79 -20.61 10.45
CA ALA A 187 -8.46 -20.06 10.21
C ALA A 187 -8.35 -18.59 10.66
N ILE A 188 -9.36 -17.78 10.38
CA ILE A 188 -9.40 -16.36 10.82
C ILE A 188 -9.44 -16.28 12.35
N LEU A 189 -10.30 -17.08 13.01
CA LEU A 189 -10.38 -17.10 14.46
C LEU A 189 -9.09 -17.59 15.11
N THR A 190 -8.40 -18.54 14.50
CA THR A 190 -7.11 -19.02 14.97
C THR A 190 -6.05 -17.93 14.86
N LEU A 191 -5.98 -17.21 13.73
CA LEU A 191 -5.08 -16.06 13.57
C LEU A 191 -5.32 -14.99 14.63
N GLN A 192 -6.58 -14.67 14.90
CA GLN A 192 -6.93 -13.68 15.92
C GLN A 192 -6.50 -14.15 17.31
N ALA A 193 -6.73 -15.41 17.64
CA ALA A 193 -6.34 -16.01 18.91
C ALA A 193 -4.82 -16.05 19.08
N ASP A 194 -4.07 -16.41 18.04
CA ASP A 194 -2.61 -16.46 18.06
C ASP A 194 -2.00 -15.08 18.32
N VAL A 195 -2.47 -14.05 17.61
CA VAL A 195 -1.99 -12.68 17.85
C VAL A 195 -2.34 -12.20 19.25
N TRP A 196 -3.55 -12.49 19.73
CA TRP A 196 -3.97 -12.14 21.08
C TRP A 196 -3.12 -12.85 22.15
N GLN A 197 -2.81 -14.12 21.93
CA GLN A 197 -1.93 -14.89 22.82
C GLN A 197 -0.49 -14.34 22.81
N GLN A 198 0.05 -14.00 21.63
CA GLN A 198 1.40 -13.43 21.52
C GLN A 198 1.56 -12.08 22.25
N THR A 199 0.47 -11.32 22.35
CA THR A 199 0.45 -10.06 23.14
C THR A 199 0.23 -10.28 24.64
N GLY A 200 0.22 -11.53 25.12
CA GLY A 200 -0.11 -11.86 26.50
C GLY A 200 -1.54 -11.49 26.87
N PHE A 201 -2.47 -11.59 25.95
CA PHE A 201 -3.90 -11.25 26.10
C PHE A 201 -4.17 -9.76 26.40
N SER A 202 -3.19 -8.89 26.15
CA SER A 202 -3.32 -7.45 26.41
C SER A 202 -4.00 -6.70 25.28
N VAL A 203 -3.78 -7.10 24.03
CA VAL A 203 -4.33 -6.46 22.83
C VAL A 203 -5.06 -7.47 21.96
N CYS A 204 -6.38 -7.30 21.83
CA CYS A 204 -7.19 -8.11 20.92
C CYS A 204 -7.27 -7.41 19.54
N PRO A 205 -6.91 -8.08 18.44
CA PRO A 205 -7.09 -7.52 17.11
C PRO A 205 -8.56 -7.25 16.81
N ASN A 206 -8.86 -6.08 16.27
CA ASN A 206 -10.22 -5.65 15.92
C ASN A 206 -10.40 -5.40 14.43
N THR A 207 -9.33 -5.45 13.65
CA THR A 207 -9.35 -5.18 12.21
C THR A 207 -8.61 -6.30 11.48
N LEU A 208 -9.22 -6.80 10.42
CA LEU A 208 -8.66 -7.80 9.53
C LEU A 208 -8.57 -7.22 8.13
N LEU A 209 -7.38 -7.21 7.55
CA LEU A 209 -7.14 -6.84 6.17
C LEU A 209 -6.96 -8.11 5.34
N LEU A 210 -7.80 -8.29 4.34
CA LEU A 210 -7.76 -9.44 3.44
C LEU A 210 -7.61 -8.97 1.99
N PRO A 211 -6.90 -9.74 1.14
CA PRO A 211 -6.93 -9.51 -0.29
C PRO A 211 -8.36 -9.66 -0.84
N PRO A 212 -8.71 -8.90 -1.90
CA PRO A 212 -10.07 -8.96 -2.48
C PRO A 212 -10.50 -10.37 -2.90
N GLU A 213 -9.56 -11.17 -3.35
CA GLU A 213 -9.78 -12.56 -3.80
C GLU A 213 -10.27 -13.47 -2.65
N VAL A 214 -9.82 -13.20 -1.43
CA VAL A 214 -10.24 -13.95 -0.23
C VAL A 214 -11.57 -13.42 0.29
N TYR A 215 -11.85 -12.13 0.11
CA TYR A 215 -13.06 -11.49 0.63
C TYR A 215 -14.32 -11.87 -0.16
N THR A 216 -14.20 -12.21 -1.44
CA THR A 216 -15.35 -12.56 -2.32
C THR A 216 -15.83 -14.00 -2.19
N PHE A 217 -15.22 -14.80 -1.32
CA PHE A 217 -15.57 -16.19 -1.09
C PHE A 217 -16.75 -16.40 -0.10
#